data_b76d9d7e3fdbe52711afb73ea2092918
#
_entry.id   b76d9d7e3fdbe52711afb73ea2092918
#
_cell.length_a   1.000
_cell.length_b   1.000
_cell.length_c   1.000
_cell.angle_alpha   90.00
_cell.angle_beta   90.00
_cell.angle_gamma   90.00
#
_symmetry.space_group_name_H-M   'P 1'
#
loop_
_entity.id
_entity.type
_entity.pdbx_description
1 polymer ?
#
loop_
_entity_poly.entity_id
_entity_poly.type
_entity_poly.pdbx_seq_one_letter_code
_entity_poly.pdbx_strand_id
1 'polypeptide(L)'
;MSEEKITNQKEKLPFAKNEVYRLMRENLDSDKMIKDQVKVEMNKFLYGILKSVCQELNEYPYTTIDYGMFKECIYPYKNIRKINQEKERILMHLDAIKADCDALAMDVEKSLRLKDEIENKHIADF
;
A
#
# COMPACT_ATOMS: atom_id res chain seq x y z
N MET A 1 27.81 29.77 -22.11
CA MET A 1 28.70 28.65 -21.71
C MET A 1 28.45 28.12 -20.32
N SER A 2 28.22 28.97 -19.34
CA SER A 2 27.90 28.54 -17.98
C SER A 2 26.50 27.91 -17.83
N GLU A 3 25.56 28.31 -18.69
CA GLU A 3 24.19 27.76 -18.67
C GLU A 3 24.11 26.33 -19.26
N GLU A 4 24.89 26.03 -20.30
CA GLU A 4 24.99 24.68 -20.86
C GLU A 4 25.65 23.69 -19.90
N LYS A 5 26.61 24.14 -19.11
CA LYS A 5 27.25 23.31 -18.07
C LYS A 5 26.32 23.05 -16.89
N ILE A 6 25.44 23.98 -16.56
CA ILE A 6 24.46 23.86 -15.49
C ILE A 6 23.32 22.91 -15.90
N THR A 7 22.90 22.94 -17.17
CA THR A 7 21.89 22.03 -17.69
C THR A 7 22.39 20.59 -17.81
N ASN A 8 23.64 20.38 -18.13
CA ASN A 8 24.25 19.05 -18.19
C ASN A 8 24.53 18.43 -16.83
N GLN A 9 24.66 19.23 -15.78
CA GLN A 9 24.81 18.74 -14.41
C GLN A 9 23.47 18.43 -13.74
N LYS A 10 22.34 18.88 -14.32
CA LYS A 10 21.05 18.85 -13.66
C LYS A 10 20.42 17.48 -13.56
N GLU A 11 20.84 16.49 -14.37
CA GLU A 11 20.12 15.22 -14.34
C GLU A 11 20.98 14.04 -14.74
N LYS A 12 21.91 13.69 -13.86
CA LYS A 12 22.51 12.36 -13.94
C LYS A 12 21.53 11.36 -13.35
N LEU A 13 20.74 10.74 -14.20
CA LEU A 13 19.78 9.73 -13.79
C LEU A 13 20.48 8.42 -13.42
N PRO A 14 19.97 7.67 -12.43
CA PRO A 14 20.55 6.41 -12.01
C PRO A 14 20.63 5.36 -13.11
N PHE A 15 19.62 5.30 -13.97
CA PHE A 15 19.56 4.36 -15.09
C PHE A 15 19.70 5.11 -16.41
N ALA A 16 20.14 4.42 -17.47
CA ALA A 16 20.20 4.99 -18.80
C ALA A 16 18.80 5.41 -19.27
N LYS A 17 18.62 6.69 -19.56
CA LYS A 17 17.33 7.28 -19.93
C LYS A 17 16.71 6.59 -21.15
N ASN A 18 17.51 6.31 -22.17
CA ASN A 18 17.03 5.69 -23.40
C ASN A 18 16.56 4.25 -23.20
N GLU A 19 17.19 3.52 -22.29
CA GLU A 19 16.80 2.14 -21.96
C GLU A 19 15.47 2.11 -21.22
N VAL A 20 15.27 2.97 -20.24
CA VAL A 20 14.00 3.09 -19.51
C VAL A 20 12.89 3.49 -20.47
N TYR A 21 13.14 4.46 -21.33
CA TYR A 21 12.19 4.91 -22.34
C TYR A 21 11.83 3.78 -23.31
N ARG A 22 12.80 3.04 -23.79
CA ARG A 22 12.58 1.91 -24.70
C ARG A 22 11.66 0.85 -24.06
N LEU A 23 11.93 0.50 -22.81
CA LEU A 23 11.11 -0.46 -22.07
C LEU A 23 9.68 0.06 -21.84
N MET A 24 9.52 1.34 -21.56
CA MET A 24 8.20 1.95 -21.46
C MET A 24 7.45 1.88 -22.78
N ARG A 25 8.13 2.16 -23.90
CA ARG A 25 7.53 2.08 -25.24
C ARG A 25 7.08 0.67 -25.60
N GLU A 26 7.84 -0.34 -25.22
CA GLU A 26 7.49 -1.74 -25.45
C GLU A 26 6.24 -2.18 -24.70
N ASN A 27 5.97 -1.55 -23.55
CA ASN A 27 4.85 -1.94 -22.67
C ASN A 27 3.63 -1.03 -22.76
N LEU A 28 3.69 0.01 -23.56
CA LEU A 28 2.58 0.93 -23.81
C LEU A 28 2.10 0.79 -25.26
N ASP A 29 0.83 1.13 -25.47
CA ASP A 29 0.28 1.16 -26.82
C ASP A 29 1.01 2.21 -27.68
N SER A 30 1.11 1.96 -28.99
CA SER A 30 1.85 2.81 -29.93
C SER A 30 1.29 4.24 -30.05
N ASP A 31 0.00 4.43 -29.71
CA ASP A 31 -0.67 5.73 -29.73
C ASP A 31 -0.40 6.59 -28.50
N LYS A 32 0.21 6.01 -27.45
CA LYS A 32 0.52 6.74 -26.21
C LYS A 32 1.80 7.56 -26.38
N MET A 33 1.71 8.82 -26.02
CA MET A 33 2.87 9.72 -25.98
C MET A 33 3.35 9.87 -24.55
N ILE A 34 4.66 9.73 -24.36
CA ILE A 34 5.28 9.82 -23.03
C ILE A 34 5.97 11.19 -22.90
N LYS A 35 5.51 11.99 -21.96
CA LYS A 35 6.15 13.28 -21.67
C LYS A 35 7.52 13.05 -21.01
N ASP A 36 8.44 13.96 -21.23
CA ASP A 36 9.81 13.85 -20.74
C ASP A 36 9.89 13.73 -19.21
N GLN A 37 9.05 14.45 -18.50
CA GLN A 37 8.95 14.37 -17.04
C GLN A 37 8.59 12.96 -16.56
N VAL A 38 7.72 12.26 -17.28
CA VAL A 38 7.33 10.88 -16.94
C VAL A 38 8.53 9.94 -17.07
N LYS A 39 9.33 10.11 -18.11
CA LYS A 39 10.57 9.32 -18.30
C LYS A 39 11.55 9.51 -17.15
N VAL A 40 11.76 10.75 -16.76
CA VAL A 40 12.67 11.11 -15.66
C VAL A 40 12.16 10.55 -14.32
N GLU A 41 10.89 10.75 -14.03
CA GLU A 41 10.30 10.29 -12.77
C GLU A 41 10.21 8.76 -12.69
N MET A 42 9.95 8.08 -13.81
CA MET A 42 9.99 6.61 -13.85
C MET A 42 11.39 6.09 -13.52
N ASN A 43 12.42 6.71 -14.05
CA ASN A 43 13.81 6.38 -13.78
C ASN A 43 14.13 6.49 -12.29
N LYS A 44 13.75 7.60 -11.68
CA LYS A 44 13.93 7.85 -10.24
C LYS A 44 13.11 6.90 -9.38
N PHE A 45 11.91 6.59 -9.80
CA PHE A 45 11.01 5.66 -9.11
C PHE A 45 11.60 4.24 -9.06
N LEU A 46 12.10 3.76 -10.18
CA LEU A 46 12.76 2.44 -10.25
C LEU A 46 14.00 2.39 -9.35
N TYR A 47 14.78 3.45 -9.33
CA TYR A 47 15.92 3.55 -8.44
C TYR A 47 15.50 3.55 -6.97
N GLY A 48 14.41 4.22 -6.63
CA GLY A 48 13.85 4.22 -5.29
C GLY A 48 13.50 2.83 -4.80
N ILE A 49 12.87 2.03 -5.66
CA ILE A 49 12.56 0.62 -5.35
C ILE A 49 13.84 -0.19 -5.14
N LEU A 50 14.81 -0.07 -6.05
CA LEU A 50 16.09 -0.76 -5.93
C LEU A 50 16.80 -0.41 -4.62
N LYS A 51 16.85 0.87 -4.29
CA LYS A 51 17.45 1.36 -3.06
C LYS A 51 16.76 0.80 -1.82
N SER A 52 15.43 0.78 -1.80
CA SER A 52 14.64 0.23 -0.70
C SER A 52 14.89 -1.27 -0.49
N VAL A 53 14.94 -2.03 -1.58
CA VAL A 53 15.26 -3.47 -1.53
C VAL A 53 16.67 -3.68 -0.99
N CYS A 54 17.64 -2.90 -1.45
CA CYS A 54 19.02 -2.99 -0.96
C CYS A 54 19.14 -2.63 0.53
N GLN A 55 18.39 -1.66 1.00
CA GLN A 55 18.36 -1.29 2.42
C GLN A 55 17.85 -2.45 3.28
N GLU A 56 16.81 -3.14 2.85
CA GLU A 56 16.28 -4.32 3.55
C GLU A 56 17.27 -5.48 3.52
N LEU A 57 17.90 -5.73 2.36
CA LEU A 57 18.93 -6.76 2.22
C LEU A 57 20.13 -6.49 3.13
N ASN A 58 20.46 -5.23 3.33
CA ASN A 58 21.56 -4.82 4.19
C ASN A 58 21.31 -5.06 5.68
N GLU A 59 20.06 -5.23 6.09
CA GLU A 59 19.69 -5.52 7.47
C GLU A 59 20.00 -6.97 7.89
N TYR A 60 20.17 -7.88 6.94
CA TYR A 60 20.57 -9.25 7.25
C TYR A 60 22.01 -9.29 7.76
N PRO A 61 22.30 -10.08 8.81
CA PRO A 61 23.63 -10.13 9.42
C PRO A 61 24.64 -10.98 8.64
N TYR A 62 24.35 -11.33 7.40
CA TYR A 62 25.19 -12.18 6.56
C TYR A 62 25.99 -11.38 5.55
N THR A 63 27.18 -11.88 5.22
CA THR A 63 28.03 -11.24 4.22
C THR A 63 27.65 -11.60 2.78
N THR A 64 26.93 -12.71 2.61
CA THR A 64 26.47 -13.17 1.31
C THR A 64 24.94 -13.03 1.24
N ILE A 65 24.49 -12.36 0.19
CA ILE A 65 23.06 -12.19 -0.08
C ILE A 65 22.62 -13.33 -1.02
N ASP A 66 21.72 -14.17 -0.55
CA ASP A 66 21.20 -15.28 -1.34
C ASP A 66 19.83 -14.96 -1.93
N TYR A 67 19.34 -15.88 -2.77
CA TYR A 67 18.06 -15.71 -3.45
C TYR A 67 16.87 -15.75 -2.50
N GLY A 68 16.96 -16.50 -1.42
CA GLY A 68 15.91 -16.58 -0.40
C GLY A 68 15.68 -15.23 0.29
N MET A 69 16.75 -14.54 0.68
CA MET A 69 16.70 -13.19 1.23
C MET A 69 16.09 -12.20 0.24
N PHE A 70 16.51 -12.27 -1.01
CA PHE A 70 16.00 -11.42 -2.09
C PHE A 70 14.50 -11.62 -2.29
N LYS A 71 14.04 -12.86 -2.36
CA LYS A 71 12.61 -13.20 -2.49
C LYS A 71 11.77 -12.59 -1.38
N GLU A 72 12.28 -12.68 -0.15
CA GLU A 72 11.60 -12.14 1.02
C GLU A 72 11.48 -10.60 0.93
N CYS A 73 12.56 -9.93 0.55
CA CYS A 73 12.58 -8.47 0.42
C CYS A 73 11.69 -7.95 -0.69
N ILE A 74 11.57 -8.66 -1.80
CA ILE A 74 10.73 -8.23 -2.94
C ILE A 74 9.28 -8.69 -2.85
N TYR A 75 8.95 -9.53 -1.88
CA TYR A 75 7.58 -10.07 -1.71
C TYR A 75 6.50 -8.99 -1.70
N PRO A 76 6.62 -7.88 -0.93
CA PRO A 76 5.60 -6.83 -0.92
C PRO A 76 5.39 -6.19 -2.30
N TYR A 77 6.45 -6.01 -3.07
CA TYR A 77 6.37 -5.39 -4.39
C TYR A 77 5.72 -6.31 -5.43
N LYS A 78 6.03 -7.60 -5.37
CA LYS A 78 5.44 -8.60 -6.27
C LYS A 78 3.98 -8.89 -5.98
N ASN A 79 3.59 -8.82 -4.72
CA ASN A 79 2.28 -9.27 -4.26
C ASN A 79 1.41 -8.13 -3.77
N ILE A 80 1.67 -6.90 -4.22
CA ILE A 80 0.96 -5.72 -3.76
C ILE A 80 -0.56 -5.82 -3.95
N ARG A 81 -1.02 -6.37 -5.05
CA ARG A 81 -2.45 -6.57 -5.31
C ARG A 81 -3.06 -7.55 -4.30
N LYS A 82 -2.38 -8.65 -4.06
CA LYS A 82 -2.82 -9.68 -3.10
C LYS A 82 -2.85 -9.13 -1.69
N ILE A 83 -1.83 -8.37 -1.31
CA ILE A 83 -1.75 -7.71 0.01
C ILE A 83 -2.90 -6.72 0.17
N ASN A 84 -3.18 -5.90 -0.85
CA ASN A 84 -4.29 -4.94 -0.82
C ASN A 84 -5.65 -5.63 -0.75
N GLN A 85 -5.85 -6.73 -1.48
CA GLN A 85 -7.07 -7.54 -1.42
C GLN A 85 -7.28 -8.14 -0.03
N GLU A 86 -6.23 -8.68 0.59
CA GLU A 86 -6.27 -9.20 1.95
C GLU A 86 -6.60 -8.10 2.96
N LYS A 87 -6.00 -6.93 2.81
CA LYS A 87 -6.27 -5.76 3.65
C LYS A 87 -7.74 -5.35 3.56
N GLU A 88 -8.29 -5.25 2.35
CA GLU A 88 -9.71 -4.92 2.15
C GLU A 88 -10.62 -5.98 2.75
N ARG A 89 -10.30 -7.26 2.57
CA ARG A 89 -11.06 -8.36 3.15
C ARG A 89 -11.09 -8.28 4.68
N ILE A 90 -9.96 -8.01 5.30
CA ILE A 90 -9.84 -7.86 6.75
C ILE A 90 -10.66 -6.66 7.23
N LEU A 91 -10.58 -5.52 6.54
CA LEU A 91 -11.36 -4.32 6.88
C LEU A 91 -12.86 -4.56 6.79
N MET A 92 -13.33 -5.24 5.74
CA MET A 92 -14.74 -5.62 5.59
C MET A 92 -15.20 -6.55 6.72
N HIS A 93 -14.34 -7.49 7.11
CA HIS A 93 -14.63 -8.42 8.21
C HIS A 93 -14.72 -7.68 9.56
N LEU A 94 -13.83 -6.74 9.80
CA LEU A 94 -13.88 -5.88 10.99
C LEU A 94 -15.13 -5.02 11.03
N ASP A 95 -15.56 -4.47 9.90
CA ASP A 95 -16.79 -3.69 9.80
C ASP A 95 -18.02 -4.56 10.13
N ALA A 96 -18.05 -5.80 9.67
CA ALA A 96 -19.11 -6.75 9.98
C ALA A 96 -19.14 -7.08 11.48
N ILE A 97 -18.00 -7.30 12.11
CA ILE A 97 -17.87 -7.55 13.55
C ILE A 97 -18.36 -6.33 14.34
N LYS A 98 -17.98 -5.13 13.90
CA LYS A 98 -18.42 -3.88 14.52
C LYS A 98 -19.94 -3.73 14.45
N ALA A 99 -20.54 -4.00 13.30
CA ALA A 99 -22.00 -3.96 13.14
C ALA A 99 -22.71 -4.98 14.04
N ASP A 100 -22.17 -6.19 14.19
CA ASP A 100 -22.69 -7.21 15.09
C ASP A 100 -22.60 -6.77 16.56
N CYS A 101 -21.49 -6.15 16.95
CA CYS A 101 -21.33 -5.60 18.29
C CYS A 101 -22.33 -4.48 18.58
N ASP A 102 -22.56 -3.59 17.63
CA ASP A 102 -23.53 -2.50 17.77
C ASP A 102 -24.96 -3.06 17.89
N ALA A 103 -25.31 -4.07 17.10
CA ALA A 103 -26.61 -4.74 17.15
C ALA A 103 -26.83 -5.41 18.51
N LEU A 104 -25.83 -6.12 19.02
CA LEU A 104 -25.88 -6.76 20.34
C LEU A 104 -26.03 -5.74 21.47
N ALA A 105 -25.33 -4.62 21.39
CA ALA A 105 -25.43 -3.54 22.35
C ALA A 105 -26.86 -2.96 22.37
N MET A 106 -27.48 -2.77 21.21
CA MET A 106 -28.87 -2.31 21.09
C MET A 106 -29.83 -3.34 21.68
N ASP A 107 -29.63 -4.62 21.46
CA ASP A 107 -30.48 -5.69 22.01
C ASP A 107 -30.39 -5.74 23.52
N VAL A 108 -29.22 -5.55 24.10
CA VAL A 108 -29.02 -5.46 25.56
C VAL A 108 -29.74 -4.27 26.13
N GLU A 109 -29.61 -3.09 25.53
CA GLU A 109 -30.30 -1.88 25.96
C GLU A 109 -31.84 -2.07 25.92
N LYS A 110 -32.34 -2.66 24.84
CA LYS A 110 -33.75 -2.94 24.66
C LYS A 110 -34.28 -3.92 25.73
N SER A 111 -33.51 -4.94 26.02
CA SER A 111 -33.85 -5.92 27.08
C SER A 111 -33.87 -5.28 28.46
N LEU A 112 -32.94 -4.37 28.76
CA LEU A 112 -32.90 -3.63 30.00
C LEU A 112 -34.10 -2.68 30.15
N ARG A 113 -34.49 -2.00 29.08
CA ARG A 113 -35.69 -1.13 29.08
C ARG A 113 -36.96 -1.92 29.35
N LEU A 114 -37.11 -3.07 28.70
CA LEU A 114 -38.28 -3.93 28.92
C LEU A 114 -38.33 -4.44 30.36
N LYS A 115 -37.20 -4.76 30.94
CA LYS A 115 -37.10 -5.18 32.34
C LYS A 115 -37.53 -4.04 33.28
N ASP A 116 -37.05 -2.83 33.06
CA ASP A 116 -37.37 -1.66 33.84
C ASP A 116 -38.86 -1.31 33.74
N GLU A 117 -39.45 -1.41 32.55
CA GLU A 117 -40.87 -1.20 32.33
C GLU A 117 -41.74 -2.23 33.07
N ILE A 118 -41.33 -3.48 33.07
CA ILE A 118 -42.00 -4.56 33.79
C ILE A 118 -41.92 -4.33 35.30
N GLU A 119 -40.76 -3.95 35.82
CA GLU A 119 -40.59 -3.65 37.25
C GLU A 119 -41.41 -2.45 37.67
N ASN A 120 -41.46 -1.38 36.87
CA ASN A 120 -42.26 -0.20 37.14
C ASN A 120 -43.78 -0.51 37.12
N LYS A 121 -44.23 -1.33 36.19
CA LYS A 121 -45.62 -1.82 36.15
C LYS A 121 -45.98 -2.64 37.39
N HIS A 122 -45.07 -3.45 37.85
CA HIS A 122 -45.27 -4.31 39.02
C HIS A 122 -45.35 -3.48 40.31
N ILE A 123 -44.58 -2.42 40.42
CA ILE A 123 -44.62 -1.45 41.52
C ILE A 123 -45.90 -0.62 41.46
N ALA A 124 -46.38 -0.25 40.27
CA ALA A 124 -47.60 0.53 40.09
C ALA A 124 -48.91 -0.25 40.40
N ASP A 125 -48.88 -1.57 40.29
CA ASP A 125 -50.02 -2.44 40.60
C ASP A 125 -50.15 -2.76 42.10
N PHE A 126 -49.21 -2.29 42.90
CA PHE A 126 -49.24 -2.33 44.34
C PHE A 126 -49.72 -1.00 44.90
#